data_bf270307325393b540f31571efde5942
#
_entry.id   bf270307325393b540f31571efde5942
#
_cell.length_a   1.000
_cell.length_b   1.000
_cell.length_c   1.000
_cell.angle_alpha   90.00
_cell.angle_beta   90.00
_cell.angle_gamma   90.00
#
_symmetry.space_group_name_H-M   'P 1'
#
loop_
_entity.id
_entity.type
_entity.pdbx_description
1 polymer ?
#
loop_
_entity_poly.entity_id
_entity_poly.type
_entity_poly.pdbx_seq_one_letter_code
_entity_poly.pdbx_strand_id
1 'polypeptide(L)'
;MSELQISRRFFFMSPLLGLASASARAIAGTHAGSVPSLKAGGYKSPNEKLNVAAVGIGGRGAQNLSGLLSENIVALCDVDSRQGGPTFKRFEKATQHTDFRRMLDKNGNDIDAVVISTADHMHATIALWCMERGKHVYVEKPLTRTPWEARLLTEAAAKYKVATQMGNQGYSHEGHKTACEIIWSGEIGNVTEVHAVTSSPNWPQAIPSIPAAESVPTGLDWDLWLGSSPARPYTSGGWDKDHIPDGRTGPYNGSNYGFYVPHDWRGFFDFGTGSLGDAAIHALGPANQALGLRDPIAVECVRARQTSSFSYPLYSLLRFDFAARGNMPPVSVYWYDTARTGNPDDYYHPKGLENEVLLPRENNLAARGRPDIGSDRAWSGRPLPPSELGGATTPLGGAPQTQHRTGGAPPGVLLQDGSILVGNKGYLATVGRGEGVQLLPAARWEDYTLPAPILPRSPGHYRDWLRACKGGETACSNFGVAGPYAEWITLGAIAYRFKGKLEYDAQARRFTNNPEANRYLKPEFRKGWELKL
;
A
#
# COMPACT_ATOMS: atom_id res chain seq x y z
N MET A 1 -45.06 46.87 -5.11
CA MET A 1 -43.77 46.88 -5.80
C MET A 1 -42.72 47.27 -4.75
N SER A 2 -42.05 46.29 -4.14
CA SER A 2 -40.97 46.51 -3.19
C SER A 2 -39.72 45.87 -3.77
N GLU A 3 -38.75 46.73 -4.11
CA GLU A 3 -37.45 46.36 -4.63
C GLU A 3 -36.66 45.56 -3.58
N LEU A 4 -36.19 44.37 -3.93
CA LEU A 4 -35.22 43.63 -3.16
C LEU A 4 -33.84 44.25 -3.35
N GLN A 5 -33.35 44.96 -2.34
CA GLN A 5 -31.95 45.39 -2.26
C GLN A 5 -31.06 44.15 -1.98
N ILE A 6 -30.36 43.68 -3.01
CA ILE A 6 -29.32 42.66 -2.86
C ILE A 6 -28.07 43.33 -2.30
N SER A 7 -27.69 42.93 -1.08
CA SER A 7 -26.52 43.47 -0.38
C SER A 7 -25.22 43.21 -1.15
N ARG A 8 -24.41 44.24 -1.38
CA ARG A 8 -23.10 44.21 -2.05
C ARG A 8 -22.06 43.29 -1.41
N ARG A 9 -22.34 42.69 -0.24
CA ARG A 9 -21.44 41.71 0.42
C ARG A 9 -21.48 40.32 -0.21
N PHE A 10 -22.50 39.94 -0.96
CA PHE A 10 -22.60 38.64 -1.58
C PHE A 10 -21.81 38.52 -2.90
N PHE A 11 -21.45 39.62 -3.53
CA PHE A 11 -20.76 39.64 -4.82
C PHE A 11 -19.25 39.39 -4.75
N PHE A 12 -18.63 39.59 -3.58
CA PHE A 12 -17.18 39.38 -3.42
C PHE A 12 -16.78 37.98 -2.93
N MET A 13 -17.70 37.13 -2.48
CA MET A 13 -17.39 35.74 -2.06
C MET A 13 -17.53 34.70 -3.18
N SER A 14 -18.30 35.02 -4.23
CA SER A 14 -18.54 34.06 -5.33
C SER A 14 -17.32 33.75 -6.22
N PRO A 15 -16.40 34.69 -6.52
CA PRO A 15 -15.22 34.36 -7.32
C PRO A 15 -14.17 33.50 -6.57
N LEU A 16 -14.07 33.64 -5.25
CA LEU A 16 -13.11 32.90 -4.45
C LEU A 16 -13.53 31.43 -4.25
N LEU A 17 -14.81 31.18 -4.06
CA LEU A 17 -15.36 29.81 -4.03
C LEU A 17 -15.27 29.13 -5.39
N GLY A 18 -15.46 29.88 -6.49
CA GLY A 18 -15.30 29.38 -7.84
C GLY A 18 -13.86 29.00 -8.18
N LEU A 19 -12.87 29.78 -7.71
CA LEU A 19 -11.45 29.51 -7.93
C LEU A 19 -10.94 28.34 -7.05
N ALA A 20 -11.39 28.23 -5.80
CA ALA A 20 -11.05 27.10 -4.94
C ALA A 20 -11.65 25.78 -5.48
N SER A 21 -12.88 25.81 -5.98
CA SER A 21 -13.51 24.64 -6.58
C SER A 21 -12.90 24.27 -7.94
N ALA A 22 -12.45 25.26 -8.74
CA ALA A 22 -11.74 25.00 -9.98
C ALA A 22 -10.32 24.44 -9.75
N SER A 23 -9.60 24.95 -8.75
CA SER A 23 -8.28 24.45 -8.37
C SER A 23 -8.38 23.02 -7.78
N ALA A 24 -9.36 22.76 -6.92
CA ALA A 24 -9.61 21.43 -6.39
C ALA A 24 -10.07 20.45 -7.48
N ARG A 25 -10.89 20.89 -8.43
CA ARG A 25 -11.25 20.08 -9.61
C ARG A 25 -10.06 19.86 -10.55
N ALA A 26 -9.19 20.83 -10.74
CA ALA A 26 -7.98 20.68 -11.55
C ALA A 26 -7.01 19.67 -10.91
N ILE A 27 -6.83 19.71 -9.58
CA ILE A 27 -6.00 18.75 -8.85
C ILE A 27 -6.66 17.37 -8.83
N ALA A 28 -7.95 17.28 -8.59
CA ALA A 28 -8.71 16.03 -8.70
C ALA A 28 -8.71 15.48 -10.15
N GLY A 29 -8.79 16.36 -11.14
CA GLY A 29 -8.76 15.99 -12.57
C GLY A 29 -7.42 15.51 -13.09
N THR A 30 -6.30 15.99 -12.54
CA THR A 30 -4.96 15.49 -12.88
C THR A 30 -4.61 14.18 -12.19
N HIS A 31 -5.35 13.83 -11.12
CA HIS A 31 -5.20 12.55 -10.42
C HIS A 31 -6.18 11.46 -10.90
N ALA A 32 -7.28 11.82 -11.49
CA ALA A 32 -8.04 10.96 -12.36
C ALA A 32 -7.43 11.08 -13.77
N GLY A 33 -6.29 10.44 -13.99
CA GLY A 33 -5.91 10.14 -15.36
C GLY A 33 -7.16 9.55 -16.01
N SER A 34 -7.75 10.27 -16.94
CA SER A 34 -8.90 9.79 -17.70
C SER A 34 -8.45 8.56 -18.47
N VAL A 35 -8.48 7.41 -17.79
CA VAL A 35 -8.46 6.15 -18.52
C VAL A 35 -9.69 6.20 -19.39
N PRO A 36 -9.54 6.15 -20.72
CA PRO A 36 -10.67 6.19 -21.64
C PRO A 36 -11.72 5.20 -21.16
N SER A 37 -12.99 5.60 -21.22
CA SER A 37 -14.10 4.75 -20.76
C SER A 37 -13.89 3.35 -21.32
N LEU A 38 -13.76 2.38 -20.45
CA LEU A 38 -13.44 0.99 -20.75
C LEU A 38 -14.54 0.28 -21.56
N LYS A 39 -15.56 0.98 -22.02
CA LYS A 39 -16.73 0.45 -22.75
C LYS A 39 -16.44 -0.30 -24.06
N ALA A 40 -15.20 -0.30 -24.54
CA ALA A 40 -14.87 -0.87 -25.85
C ALA A 40 -14.45 -2.36 -25.83
N GLY A 41 -14.38 -3.02 -24.68
CA GLY A 41 -13.74 -4.33 -24.58
C GLY A 41 -14.52 -5.38 -23.78
N GLY A 42 -15.74 -5.73 -24.18
CA GLY A 42 -16.38 -6.96 -23.68
C GLY A 42 -16.68 -7.01 -22.16
N TYR A 43 -16.93 -5.86 -21.54
CA TYR A 43 -17.26 -5.80 -20.12
C TYR A 43 -18.58 -6.46 -19.82
N LYS A 44 -18.60 -7.25 -18.74
CA LYS A 44 -19.84 -7.85 -18.24
C LYS A 44 -20.78 -6.77 -17.70
N SER A 45 -22.07 -7.02 -17.82
CA SER A 45 -23.10 -6.20 -17.19
C SER A 45 -22.86 -6.10 -15.67
N PRO A 46 -23.21 -4.98 -15.01
CA PRO A 46 -23.13 -4.86 -13.56
C PRO A 46 -23.81 -6.01 -12.80
N ASN A 47 -24.82 -6.64 -13.40
CA ASN A 47 -25.57 -7.74 -12.81
C ASN A 47 -24.97 -9.12 -13.09
N GLU A 48 -24.02 -9.24 -14.02
CA GLU A 48 -23.34 -10.51 -14.29
C GLU A 48 -22.18 -10.70 -13.32
N LYS A 49 -21.97 -11.96 -12.91
CA LYS A 49 -20.82 -12.31 -12.09
C LYS A 49 -19.55 -12.41 -12.93
N LEU A 50 -18.47 -11.87 -12.39
CA LEU A 50 -17.13 -12.08 -12.94
C LEU A 50 -16.64 -13.47 -12.57
N ASN A 51 -15.89 -14.09 -13.45
CA ASN A 51 -15.11 -15.28 -13.16
C ASN A 51 -13.72 -14.85 -12.67
N VAL A 52 -13.48 -15.00 -11.37
CA VAL A 52 -12.28 -14.55 -10.70
C VAL A 52 -11.33 -15.72 -10.46
N ALA A 53 -10.08 -15.52 -10.82
CA ALA A 53 -8.98 -16.39 -10.40
C ALA A 53 -8.14 -15.69 -9.32
N ALA A 54 -7.36 -16.47 -8.54
CA ALA A 54 -6.45 -15.93 -7.55
C ALA A 54 -5.10 -16.66 -7.55
N VAL A 55 -4.02 -15.89 -7.35
CA VAL A 55 -2.65 -16.37 -7.22
C VAL A 55 -2.07 -15.90 -5.89
N GLY A 56 -1.54 -16.84 -5.09
CA GLY A 56 -1.17 -16.60 -3.70
C GLY A 56 -2.42 -16.56 -2.82
N ILE A 57 -2.94 -17.72 -2.44
CA ILE A 57 -4.26 -17.88 -1.81
C ILE A 57 -4.19 -18.22 -0.33
N GLY A 58 -2.99 -18.26 0.25
CA GLY A 58 -2.78 -18.32 1.69
C GLY A 58 -2.94 -16.96 2.35
N GLY A 59 -3.04 -16.91 3.68
CA GLY A 59 -3.01 -15.67 4.48
C GLY A 59 -3.83 -14.52 3.90
N ARG A 60 -3.15 -13.50 3.37
CA ARG A 60 -3.78 -12.31 2.80
C ARG A 60 -4.64 -12.62 1.57
N GLY A 61 -4.21 -13.55 0.72
CA GLY A 61 -4.99 -13.95 -0.45
C GLY A 61 -6.34 -14.55 -0.10
N ALA A 62 -6.41 -15.36 0.95
CA ALA A 62 -7.67 -15.91 1.46
C ALA A 62 -8.61 -14.79 1.98
N GLN A 63 -8.04 -13.75 2.61
CA GLN A 63 -8.82 -12.57 3.06
C GLN A 63 -9.36 -11.78 1.85
N ASN A 64 -8.55 -11.56 0.82
CA ASN A 64 -8.96 -10.87 -0.40
C ASN A 64 -10.12 -11.61 -1.09
N LEU A 65 -10.01 -12.93 -1.21
CA LEU A 65 -11.09 -13.76 -1.77
C LEU A 65 -12.39 -13.65 -0.97
N SER A 66 -12.32 -13.44 0.35
CA SER A 66 -13.51 -13.25 1.17
C SER A 66 -14.26 -11.95 0.83
N GLY A 67 -13.57 -10.92 0.33
CA GLY A 67 -14.17 -9.69 -0.19
C GLY A 67 -14.84 -9.83 -1.57
N LEU A 68 -14.69 -10.99 -2.24
CA LEU A 68 -15.12 -11.23 -3.61
C LEU A 68 -16.16 -12.36 -3.75
N LEU A 69 -16.79 -12.78 -2.65
CA LEU A 69 -17.76 -13.90 -2.62
C LEU A 69 -19.04 -13.61 -3.42
N SER A 70 -19.26 -12.37 -3.84
CA SER A 70 -20.34 -12.01 -4.78
C SER A 70 -20.10 -12.54 -6.20
N GLU A 71 -18.85 -12.83 -6.55
CA GLU A 71 -18.43 -13.26 -7.87
C GLU A 71 -18.18 -14.79 -7.92
N ASN A 72 -17.87 -15.33 -9.10
CA ASN A 72 -17.52 -16.75 -9.27
C ASN A 72 -16.02 -16.93 -9.06
N ILE A 73 -15.60 -17.76 -8.10
CA ILE A 73 -14.21 -18.14 -7.95
C ILE A 73 -13.98 -19.42 -8.78
N VAL A 74 -13.24 -19.29 -9.90
CA VAL A 74 -13.14 -20.36 -10.92
C VAL A 74 -11.79 -21.05 -10.98
N ALA A 75 -10.70 -20.39 -10.59
CA ALA A 75 -9.36 -20.95 -10.58
C ALA A 75 -8.51 -20.39 -9.43
N LEU A 76 -7.71 -21.25 -8.82
CA LEU A 76 -6.86 -20.91 -7.69
C LEU A 76 -5.44 -21.43 -7.93
N CYS A 77 -4.44 -20.66 -7.56
CA CYS A 77 -3.04 -21.00 -7.71
C CYS A 77 -2.23 -20.65 -6.45
N ASP A 78 -1.46 -21.61 -5.95
CA ASP A 78 -0.47 -21.38 -4.90
C ASP A 78 0.69 -22.37 -5.03
N VAL A 79 1.90 -21.88 -4.86
CA VAL A 79 3.13 -22.71 -4.92
C VAL A 79 3.40 -23.44 -3.60
N ASP A 80 2.68 -23.10 -2.53
CA ASP A 80 2.79 -23.73 -1.21
C ASP A 80 1.44 -24.29 -0.77
N SER A 81 1.22 -25.58 -1.00
CA SER A 81 -0.02 -26.27 -0.64
C SER A 81 -0.29 -26.28 0.87
N ARG A 82 0.72 -26.06 1.71
CA ARG A 82 0.58 -25.93 3.16
C ARG A 82 -0.15 -24.64 3.52
N GLN A 83 0.04 -23.57 2.74
CA GLN A 83 -0.59 -22.27 2.89
C GLN A 83 -1.90 -22.15 2.10
N GLY A 84 -1.90 -22.61 0.85
CA GLY A 84 -3.07 -22.57 -0.03
C GLY A 84 -4.12 -23.63 0.25
N GLY A 85 -3.74 -24.74 0.92
CA GLY A 85 -4.60 -25.90 1.13
C GLY A 85 -5.98 -25.63 1.72
N PRO A 86 -6.11 -24.83 2.78
CA PRO A 86 -7.40 -24.45 3.34
C PRO A 86 -8.30 -23.70 2.36
N THR A 87 -7.72 -22.81 1.53
CA THR A 87 -8.46 -22.06 0.52
C THR A 87 -8.88 -22.96 -0.64
N PHE A 88 -8.04 -23.89 -1.08
CA PHE A 88 -8.40 -24.91 -2.06
C PHE A 88 -9.61 -25.74 -1.59
N LYS A 89 -9.63 -26.16 -0.33
CA LYS A 89 -10.77 -26.87 0.28
C LYS A 89 -12.04 -26.03 0.34
N ARG A 90 -11.90 -24.73 0.61
CA ARG A 90 -13.05 -23.82 0.68
C ARG A 90 -13.74 -23.63 -0.68
N PHE A 91 -12.98 -23.65 -1.76
CA PHE A 91 -13.45 -23.44 -3.12
C PHE A 91 -13.24 -24.68 -4.00
N GLU A 92 -13.79 -25.81 -3.58
CA GLU A 92 -13.59 -27.13 -4.23
C GLU A 92 -14.00 -27.17 -5.72
N LYS A 93 -14.91 -26.28 -6.13
CA LYS A 93 -15.36 -26.18 -7.54
C LYS A 93 -14.36 -25.42 -8.42
N ALA A 94 -13.44 -24.65 -7.84
CA ALA A 94 -12.41 -23.96 -8.59
C ALA A 94 -11.30 -24.91 -9.01
N THR A 95 -10.75 -24.73 -10.21
CA THR A 95 -9.58 -25.48 -10.64
C THR A 95 -8.35 -25.11 -9.81
N GLN A 96 -7.50 -26.08 -9.50
CA GLN A 96 -6.34 -25.91 -8.62
C GLN A 96 -5.04 -26.02 -9.42
N HIS A 97 -4.14 -25.08 -9.17
CA HIS A 97 -2.88 -24.96 -9.88
C HIS A 97 -1.72 -24.63 -8.92
N THR A 98 -0.51 -25.06 -9.27
CA THR A 98 0.73 -24.64 -8.60
C THR A 98 1.42 -23.53 -9.40
N ASP A 99 1.33 -23.58 -10.74
CA ASP A 99 1.93 -22.59 -11.65
C ASP A 99 0.84 -21.71 -12.28
N PHE A 100 0.92 -20.40 -12.05
CA PHE A 100 -0.05 -19.43 -12.59
C PHE A 100 -0.03 -19.38 -14.12
N ARG A 101 1.09 -19.69 -14.78
CA ARG A 101 1.21 -19.72 -16.24
C ARG A 101 0.32 -20.81 -16.80
N ARG A 102 0.38 -22.01 -16.19
CA ARG A 102 -0.48 -23.14 -16.55
C ARG A 102 -1.95 -22.88 -16.23
N MET A 103 -2.23 -22.15 -15.15
CA MET A 103 -3.60 -21.69 -14.85
C MET A 103 -4.14 -20.82 -15.98
N LEU A 104 -3.37 -19.83 -16.41
CA LEU A 104 -3.78 -18.92 -17.49
C LEU A 104 -3.88 -19.64 -18.84
N ASP A 105 -2.98 -20.57 -19.14
CA ASP A 105 -3.01 -21.34 -20.39
C ASP A 105 -4.23 -22.27 -20.46
N LYS A 106 -4.58 -22.91 -19.34
CA LYS A 106 -5.67 -23.88 -19.28
C LYS A 106 -7.05 -23.24 -19.11
N ASN A 107 -7.15 -22.22 -18.26
CA ASN A 107 -8.42 -21.61 -17.85
C ASN A 107 -8.57 -20.17 -18.33
N GLY A 108 -7.61 -19.63 -19.07
CA GLY A 108 -7.59 -18.19 -19.42
C GLY A 108 -8.86 -17.71 -20.11
N ASN A 109 -9.50 -18.54 -20.95
CA ASN A 109 -10.74 -18.15 -21.64
C ASN A 109 -11.93 -17.98 -20.67
N ASP A 110 -11.92 -18.65 -19.55
CA ASP A 110 -12.99 -18.62 -18.55
C ASP A 110 -12.75 -17.57 -17.45
N ILE A 111 -11.55 -16.96 -17.39
CA ILE A 111 -11.16 -15.99 -16.37
C ILE A 111 -11.39 -14.58 -16.89
N ASP A 112 -12.11 -13.74 -16.14
CA ASP A 112 -12.28 -12.31 -16.39
C ASP A 112 -11.26 -11.46 -15.62
N ALA A 113 -10.98 -11.85 -14.37
CA ALA A 113 -10.20 -11.05 -13.44
C ALA A 113 -9.31 -11.92 -12.54
N VAL A 114 -8.16 -11.39 -12.13
CA VAL A 114 -7.18 -12.12 -11.30
C VAL A 114 -6.79 -11.29 -10.07
N VAL A 115 -6.85 -11.92 -8.90
CA VAL A 115 -6.33 -11.39 -7.64
C VAL A 115 -4.93 -11.94 -7.40
N ILE A 116 -3.97 -11.06 -7.15
CA ILE A 116 -2.55 -11.41 -6.97
C ILE A 116 -2.13 -10.99 -5.56
N SER A 117 -1.80 -11.99 -4.73
CA SER A 117 -1.45 -11.78 -3.32
C SER A 117 -0.20 -12.60 -2.93
N THR A 118 0.74 -12.67 -3.82
CA THR A 118 2.04 -13.35 -3.67
C THR A 118 3.03 -12.48 -2.87
N ALA A 119 4.29 -12.87 -2.82
CA ALA A 119 5.38 -12.00 -2.39
C ALA A 119 5.63 -10.89 -3.43
N ASP A 120 6.13 -9.72 -2.99
CA ASP A 120 6.25 -8.50 -3.80
C ASP A 120 6.99 -8.73 -5.13
N HIS A 121 8.03 -9.56 -5.13
CA HIS A 121 8.85 -9.84 -6.31
C HIS A 121 8.10 -10.52 -7.46
N MET A 122 6.96 -11.14 -7.18
CA MET A 122 6.15 -11.82 -8.20
C MET A 122 4.97 -10.98 -8.68
N HIS A 123 4.65 -9.87 -8.01
CA HIS A 123 3.50 -9.04 -8.35
C HIS A 123 3.52 -8.57 -9.81
N ALA A 124 4.62 -7.94 -10.23
CA ALA A 124 4.74 -7.40 -11.58
C ALA A 124 4.68 -8.49 -12.66
N THR A 125 5.36 -9.61 -12.41
CA THR A 125 5.41 -10.73 -13.35
C THR A 125 4.01 -11.29 -13.60
N ILE A 126 3.28 -11.62 -12.53
CA ILE A 126 1.95 -12.22 -12.66
C ILE A 126 0.96 -11.22 -13.24
N ALA A 127 1.01 -9.96 -12.77
CA ALA A 127 0.11 -8.91 -13.24
C ALA A 127 0.28 -8.63 -14.74
N LEU A 128 1.51 -8.51 -15.22
CA LEU A 128 1.76 -8.28 -16.65
C LEU A 128 1.23 -9.44 -17.50
N TRP A 129 1.51 -10.69 -17.12
CA TRP A 129 1.00 -11.88 -17.82
C TRP A 129 -0.52 -11.93 -17.90
N CYS A 130 -1.20 -11.48 -16.83
CA CYS A 130 -2.66 -11.37 -16.82
C CYS A 130 -3.16 -10.25 -17.74
N MET A 131 -2.54 -9.05 -17.66
CA MET A 131 -2.96 -7.89 -18.45
C MET A 131 -2.75 -8.10 -19.96
N GLU A 132 -1.65 -8.76 -20.36
CA GLU A 132 -1.38 -9.16 -21.76
C GLU A 132 -2.47 -10.07 -22.34
N ARG A 133 -3.14 -10.81 -21.47
CA ARG A 133 -4.29 -11.70 -21.84
C ARG A 133 -5.65 -11.02 -21.64
N GLY A 134 -5.65 -9.70 -21.46
CA GLY A 134 -6.89 -8.91 -21.28
C GLY A 134 -7.60 -9.14 -19.95
N LYS A 135 -6.91 -9.66 -18.92
CA LYS A 135 -7.51 -9.91 -17.61
C LYS A 135 -7.41 -8.68 -16.73
N HIS A 136 -8.50 -8.34 -16.04
CA HIS A 136 -8.48 -7.34 -14.97
C HIS A 136 -7.64 -7.84 -13.81
N VAL A 137 -6.95 -6.93 -13.11
CA VAL A 137 -6.05 -7.34 -12.02
C VAL A 137 -6.25 -6.53 -10.74
N TYR A 138 -6.28 -7.24 -9.62
CA TYR A 138 -6.09 -6.71 -8.29
C TYR A 138 -4.74 -7.21 -7.79
N VAL A 139 -3.84 -6.31 -7.39
CA VAL A 139 -2.50 -6.66 -6.92
C VAL A 139 -2.31 -6.13 -5.51
N GLU A 140 -1.92 -6.98 -4.58
CA GLU A 140 -1.60 -6.54 -3.22
C GLU A 140 -0.51 -5.48 -3.20
N LYS A 141 -0.51 -4.65 -2.12
CA LYS A 141 0.54 -3.65 -1.91
C LYS A 141 1.89 -4.32 -1.62
N PRO A 142 2.98 -3.66 -2.02
CA PRO A 142 3.14 -2.28 -2.49
C PRO A 142 2.96 -2.05 -4.00
N LEU A 143 2.36 -2.90 -4.74
CA LEU A 143 2.20 -3.05 -6.18
C LEU A 143 3.38 -3.79 -6.80
N THR A 144 4.60 -3.33 -6.57
CA THR A 144 5.83 -3.90 -7.14
C THR A 144 7.01 -3.74 -6.20
N ARG A 145 8.09 -4.46 -6.47
CA ARG A 145 9.31 -4.41 -5.69
C ARG A 145 10.27 -3.29 -6.14
N THR A 146 10.23 -2.89 -7.40
CA THR A 146 11.15 -1.90 -7.97
C THR A 146 10.43 -0.76 -8.69
N PRO A 147 11.08 0.41 -8.83
CA PRO A 147 10.51 1.55 -9.56
C PRO A 147 10.20 1.21 -11.02
N TRP A 148 11.07 0.46 -11.69
CA TRP A 148 10.87 0.05 -13.08
C TRP A 148 9.63 -0.82 -13.26
N GLU A 149 9.40 -1.77 -12.37
CA GLU A 149 8.21 -2.63 -12.39
C GLU A 149 6.92 -1.82 -12.19
N ALA A 150 6.91 -0.83 -11.30
CA ALA A 150 5.75 0.03 -11.06
C ALA A 150 5.35 0.80 -12.32
N ARG A 151 6.34 1.33 -13.02
CA ARG A 151 6.14 2.00 -14.30
C ARG A 151 5.65 1.06 -15.37
N LEU A 152 6.29 -0.11 -15.49
CA LEU A 152 5.88 -1.15 -16.44
C LEU A 152 4.40 -1.50 -16.30
N LEU A 153 3.92 -1.70 -15.06
CA LEU A 153 2.51 -2.02 -14.81
C LEU A 153 1.58 -0.83 -15.10
N THR A 154 2.03 0.41 -14.88
CA THR A 154 1.27 1.62 -15.23
C THR A 154 1.09 1.71 -16.75
N GLU A 155 2.16 1.52 -17.49
CA GLU A 155 2.16 1.53 -18.97
C GLU A 155 1.33 0.36 -19.54
N ALA A 156 1.47 -0.84 -18.93
CA ALA A 156 0.70 -2.02 -19.31
C ALA A 156 -0.81 -1.83 -19.11
N ALA A 157 -1.22 -1.25 -17.97
CA ALA A 157 -2.64 -0.97 -17.72
C ALA A 157 -3.24 -0.05 -18.78
N ALA A 158 -2.51 0.98 -19.18
CA ALA A 158 -2.93 1.89 -20.26
C ALA A 158 -2.96 1.19 -21.63
N LYS A 159 -1.95 0.36 -21.94
CA LYS A 159 -1.84 -0.37 -23.22
C LYS A 159 -2.95 -1.40 -23.39
N TYR A 160 -3.18 -2.24 -22.36
CA TYR A 160 -4.13 -3.34 -22.42
C TYR A 160 -5.56 -2.95 -22.02
N LYS A 161 -5.75 -1.72 -21.50
CA LYS A 161 -7.06 -1.14 -21.15
C LYS A 161 -7.87 -2.03 -20.21
N VAL A 162 -7.24 -2.62 -19.21
CA VAL A 162 -7.86 -3.47 -18.20
C VAL A 162 -8.12 -2.70 -16.91
N ALA A 163 -9.13 -3.10 -16.15
CA ALA A 163 -9.38 -2.55 -14.83
C ALA A 163 -8.33 -3.06 -13.83
N THR A 164 -7.76 -2.15 -13.06
CA THR A 164 -6.67 -2.43 -12.14
C THR A 164 -6.96 -1.86 -10.75
N GLN A 165 -6.42 -2.47 -9.70
CA GLN A 165 -6.46 -1.94 -8.33
C GLN A 165 -5.25 -2.45 -7.55
N MET A 166 -4.61 -1.58 -6.77
CA MET A 166 -3.64 -1.98 -5.76
C MET A 166 -4.34 -2.22 -4.41
N GLY A 167 -3.86 -3.20 -3.66
CA GLY A 167 -4.38 -3.61 -2.35
C GLY A 167 -4.02 -2.69 -1.19
N ASN A 168 -4.01 -1.37 -1.39
CA ASN A 168 -3.85 -0.36 -0.34
C ASN A 168 -5.21 0.19 0.11
N GLN A 169 -5.93 -0.59 0.86
CA GLN A 169 -7.33 -0.37 1.22
C GLN A 169 -7.63 1.01 1.80
N GLY A 170 -6.64 1.64 2.44
CA GLY A 170 -6.75 3.01 2.97
C GLY A 170 -7.26 4.04 1.97
N TYR A 171 -6.95 3.89 0.67
CA TYR A 171 -7.45 4.77 -0.38
C TYR A 171 -8.98 4.78 -0.53
N SER A 172 -9.65 3.74 -0.06
CA SER A 172 -11.11 3.64 -0.09
C SER A 172 -11.78 4.19 1.18
N HIS A 173 -11.02 4.49 2.24
CA HIS A 173 -11.54 4.92 3.53
C HIS A 173 -12.00 6.38 3.53
N GLU A 174 -12.99 6.68 4.35
CA GLU A 174 -13.49 8.05 4.54
C GLU A 174 -12.40 8.98 5.10
N GLY A 175 -11.58 8.50 6.04
CA GLY A 175 -10.49 9.27 6.61
C GLY A 175 -9.49 9.77 5.57
N HIS A 176 -9.14 8.92 4.60
CA HIS A 176 -8.27 9.32 3.49
C HIS A 176 -8.88 10.47 2.66
N LYS A 177 -10.17 10.37 2.31
CA LYS A 177 -10.87 11.41 1.56
C LYS A 177 -10.97 12.71 2.37
N THR A 178 -11.35 12.59 3.63
CA THR A 178 -11.46 13.72 4.56
C THR A 178 -10.12 14.45 4.73
N ALA A 179 -9.02 13.71 4.89
CA ALA A 179 -7.68 14.32 4.98
C ALA A 179 -7.34 15.14 3.73
N CYS A 180 -7.58 14.60 2.53
CA CYS A 180 -7.37 15.31 1.28
C CYS A 180 -8.22 16.59 1.19
N GLU A 181 -9.49 16.51 1.55
CA GLU A 181 -10.42 17.63 1.49
C GLU A 181 -10.04 18.75 2.47
N ILE A 182 -9.59 18.42 3.68
CA ILE A 182 -9.08 19.38 4.66
C ILE A 182 -7.81 20.09 4.13
N ILE A 183 -6.88 19.34 3.54
CA ILE A 183 -5.66 19.93 2.98
C ILE A 183 -6.00 20.90 1.83
N TRP A 184 -6.91 20.51 0.93
CA TRP A 184 -7.31 21.31 -0.22
C TRP A 184 -8.18 22.52 0.15
N SER A 185 -8.86 22.52 1.30
CA SER A 185 -9.55 23.69 1.82
C SER A 185 -8.58 24.74 2.39
N GLY A 186 -7.29 24.39 2.58
CA GLY A 186 -6.24 25.29 3.04
C GLY A 186 -6.20 25.51 4.54
N GLU A 187 -6.84 24.67 5.33
CA GLU A 187 -6.95 24.80 6.79
C GLU A 187 -5.59 24.81 7.48
N ILE A 188 -4.71 23.87 7.11
CA ILE A 188 -3.35 23.83 7.66
C ILE A 188 -2.35 24.68 6.86
N GLY A 189 -2.82 25.36 5.79
CA GLY A 189 -2.00 26.18 4.91
C GLY A 189 -1.08 25.35 4.00
N ASN A 190 0.09 25.91 3.69
CA ASN A 190 1.09 25.26 2.83
C ASN A 190 1.83 24.17 3.59
N VAL A 191 1.73 22.92 3.11
CA VAL A 191 2.45 21.78 3.67
C VAL A 191 3.87 21.73 3.11
N THR A 192 4.87 21.74 3.99
CA THR A 192 6.30 21.70 3.64
C THR A 192 7.02 20.45 4.11
N GLU A 193 6.45 19.74 5.09
CA GLU A 193 6.98 18.48 5.58
C GLU A 193 5.87 17.45 5.82
N VAL A 194 6.20 16.19 5.64
CA VAL A 194 5.36 15.04 6.01
C VAL A 194 6.23 14.05 6.77
N HIS A 195 5.79 13.65 7.96
CA HIS A 195 6.48 12.67 8.78
C HIS A 195 5.58 11.45 8.96
N ALA A 196 5.99 10.31 8.43
CA ALA A 196 5.26 9.06 8.56
C ALA A 196 6.08 8.01 9.30
N VAL A 197 5.42 7.30 10.19
CA VAL A 197 6.06 6.38 11.15
C VAL A 197 5.39 5.02 11.10
N THR A 198 6.20 3.97 11.26
CA THR A 198 5.72 2.65 11.70
C THR A 198 6.58 2.14 12.85
N SER A 199 5.94 1.53 13.82
CA SER A 199 6.62 0.90 14.97
C SER A 199 6.71 -0.62 14.85
N SER A 200 6.20 -1.23 13.77
CA SER A 200 5.91 -2.66 13.82
C SER A 200 6.16 -3.50 12.57
N PRO A 201 7.36 -3.49 11.97
CA PRO A 201 7.69 -4.63 11.15
C PRO A 201 7.68 -5.90 12.02
N ASN A 202 6.99 -6.92 11.53
CA ASN A 202 6.83 -8.20 12.23
C ASN A 202 7.57 -9.34 11.50
N TRP A 203 8.64 -9.02 10.83
CA TRP A 203 9.59 -9.90 10.15
C TRP A 203 11.02 -9.54 10.54
N PRO A 204 11.98 -10.44 10.29
CA PRO A 204 13.38 -10.19 10.62
C PRO A 204 13.97 -9.06 9.78
N GLN A 205 14.77 -8.23 10.44
CA GLN A 205 15.56 -7.15 9.83
C GLN A 205 17.01 -7.25 10.29
N ALA A 206 17.93 -6.60 9.59
CA ALA A 206 19.35 -6.58 9.90
C ALA A 206 19.98 -7.97 10.05
N ILE A 207 19.56 -8.92 9.23
CA ILE A 207 20.04 -10.30 9.25
C ILE A 207 21.55 -10.31 8.92
N PRO A 208 22.41 -10.85 9.80
CA PRO A 208 23.86 -10.80 9.60
C PRO A 208 24.37 -11.81 8.57
N SER A 209 23.72 -12.95 8.43
CA SER A 209 24.11 -14.02 7.52
C SER A 209 22.91 -14.86 7.09
N ILE A 210 23.01 -15.46 5.91
CA ILE A 210 22.02 -16.44 5.45
C ILE A 210 22.39 -17.80 6.03
N PRO A 211 21.47 -18.51 6.71
CA PRO A 211 21.71 -19.82 7.26
C PRO A 211 22.05 -20.88 6.20
N ALA A 212 22.56 -22.02 6.63
CA ALA A 212 22.87 -23.14 5.75
C ALA A 212 21.65 -23.61 4.95
N ALA A 213 21.91 -24.15 3.77
CA ALA A 213 20.89 -24.74 2.91
C ALA A 213 20.22 -25.95 3.58
N GLU A 214 18.93 -26.06 3.39
CA GLU A 214 18.10 -27.16 3.89
C GLU A 214 17.27 -27.75 2.75
N SER A 215 16.69 -28.94 2.99
CA SER A 215 15.76 -29.56 2.07
C SER A 215 14.48 -28.74 1.95
N VAL A 216 13.99 -28.57 0.72
CA VAL A 216 12.68 -27.95 0.49
C VAL A 216 11.58 -28.81 1.12
N PRO A 217 10.71 -28.25 1.95
CA PRO A 217 9.65 -29.01 2.58
C PRO A 217 8.62 -29.49 1.56
N THR A 218 8.06 -30.68 1.81
CA THR A 218 6.98 -31.22 0.99
C THR A 218 5.81 -30.24 0.90
N GLY A 219 5.29 -30.03 -0.29
CA GLY A 219 4.17 -29.13 -0.57
C GLY A 219 4.56 -27.71 -0.96
N LEU A 220 5.85 -27.37 -0.95
CA LEU A 220 6.38 -26.12 -1.47
C LEU A 220 7.14 -26.36 -2.78
N ASP A 221 6.75 -25.67 -3.85
CA ASP A 221 7.56 -25.55 -5.06
C ASP A 221 8.47 -24.32 -4.92
N TRP A 222 9.71 -24.57 -4.47
CA TRP A 222 10.67 -23.50 -4.18
C TRP A 222 11.13 -22.77 -5.45
N ASP A 223 11.24 -23.46 -6.58
CA ASP A 223 11.63 -22.86 -7.86
C ASP A 223 10.56 -21.87 -8.36
N LEU A 224 9.30 -22.27 -8.31
CA LEU A 224 8.18 -21.38 -8.65
C LEU A 224 8.01 -20.26 -7.64
N TRP A 225 8.30 -20.50 -6.35
CA TRP A 225 8.25 -19.44 -5.34
C TRP A 225 9.31 -18.37 -5.59
N LEU A 226 10.54 -18.77 -5.91
CA LEU A 226 11.62 -17.83 -6.31
C LEU A 226 11.24 -17.06 -7.57
N GLY A 227 10.56 -17.70 -8.51
CA GLY A 227 10.03 -17.07 -9.71
C GLY A 227 11.03 -16.18 -10.43
N SER A 228 10.76 -14.88 -10.45
CA SER A 228 11.60 -13.87 -11.12
C SER A 228 12.89 -13.52 -10.38
N SER A 229 12.99 -13.82 -9.08
CA SER A 229 14.17 -13.49 -8.26
C SER A 229 15.35 -14.43 -8.50
N PRO A 230 16.59 -14.00 -8.21
CA PRO A 230 17.77 -14.86 -8.34
C PRO A 230 17.64 -16.18 -7.59
N ALA A 231 18.11 -17.27 -8.19
CA ALA A 231 18.08 -18.59 -7.60
C ALA A 231 18.94 -18.65 -6.33
N ARG A 232 18.41 -19.28 -5.28
CA ARG A 232 19.11 -19.55 -4.04
C ARG A 232 18.60 -20.81 -3.36
N PRO A 233 19.42 -21.45 -2.53
CA PRO A 233 18.98 -22.58 -1.73
C PRO A 233 17.85 -22.20 -0.78
N TYR A 234 17.00 -23.17 -0.46
CA TYR A 234 16.03 -23.03 0.61
C TYR A 234 16.70 -23.13 1.97
N THR A 235 16.19 -22.39 2.94
CA THR A 235 16.47 -22.55 4.37
C THR A 235 15.22 -22.20 5.18
N SER A 236 14.95 -22.92 6.22
CA SER A 236 13.94 -22.60 7.22
C SER A 236 14.44 -21.56 8.21
N GLY A 237 15.76 -21.36 8.22
CA GLY A 237 16.43 -20.35 9.04
C GLY A 237 16.73 -20.78 10.44
N GLY A 238 16.25 -21.97 10.87
CA GLY A 238 16.50 -22.43 12.24
C GLY A 238 16.53 -21.24 13.22
N TRP A 239 15.55 -20.35 13.15
CA TRP A 239 15.55 -19.11 13.98
C TRP A 239 15.85 -19.44 15.41
N ASP A 240 17.10 -19.39 15.72
CA ASP A 240 17.59 -19.48 17.06
C ASP A 240 17.27 -18.15 17.77
N LYS A 241 16.93 -18.25 19.03
CA LYS A 241 16.56 -17.14 19.90
C LYS A 241 17.62 -16.03 19.95
N ASP A 242 18.86 -16.40 19.66
CA ASP A 242 20.03 -15.54 19.79
C ASP A 242 20.26 -14.65 18.55
N HIS A 243 19.56 -14.90 17.44
CA HIS A 243 19.70 -14.16 16.19
C HIS A 243 18.60 -13.11 15.94
N ILE A 244 17.68 -12.93 16.86
CA ILE A 244 16.67 -11.88 16.79
C ILE A 244 17.16 -10.68 17.60
N PRO A 245 17.64 -9.60 16.96
CA PRO A 245 18.37 -8.52 17.64
C PRO A 245 17.57 -7.74 18.68
N ASP A 246 16.28 -7.92 18.80
CA ASP A 246 15.40 -7.10 19.64
C ASP A 246 14.65 -7.86 20.73
N GLY A 247 15.09 -9.10 21.06
CA GLY A 247 14.41 -9.92 22.08
C GLY A 247 13.01 -10.39 21.70
N ARG A 248 12.63 -10.27 20.43
CA ARG A 248 11.41 -10.90 19.92
C ARG A 248 11.60 -12.40 19.98
N THR A 249 10.99 -13.03 20.97
CA THR A 249 10.90 -14.48 20.99
C THR A 249 10.26 -14.96 19.70
N GLY A 250 10.97 -15.75 18.95
CA GLY A 250 10.73 -16.35 17.66
C GLY A 250 9.44 -15.99 16.93
N PRO A 251 9.41 -16.11 15.63
CA PRO A 251 8.30 -15.67 14.85
C PRO A 251 7.07 -16.43 15.31
N TYR A 252 6.16 -15.75 15.96
CA TYR A 252 4.81 -16.24 16.14
C TYR A 252 4.61 -17.52 16.96
N ASN A 253 5.07 -17.55 18.22
CA ASN A 253 4.60 -18.53 19.22
C ASN A 253 4.41 -19.97 18.69
N GLY A 254 5.43 -20.53 18.04
CA GLY A 254 5.40 -21.92 17.58
C GLY A 254 4.72 -22.16 16.23
N SER A 255 4.37 -21.13 15.46
CA SER A 255 4.00 -21.33 14.05
C SER A 255 5.24 -21.69 13.23
N ASN A 256 5.10 -22.61 12.29
CA ASN A 256 6.18 -23.10 11.41
C ASN A 256 6.52 -22.06 10.31
N TYR A 257 6.88 -20.81 10.70
CA TYR A 257 7.40 -19.82 9.77
C TYR A 257 8.88 -20.14 9.51
N GLY A 258 9.26 -20.20 8.24
CA GLY A 258 10.64 -20.34 7.85
C GLY A 258 11.29 -18.99 7.60
N PHE A 259 12.55 -19.01 7.25
CA PHE A 259 13.39 -17.83 7.03
C PHE A 259 12.83 -16.84 6.00
N TYR A 260 12.20 -17.35 4.94
CA TYR A 260 11.57 -16.53 3.90
C TYR A 260 10.04 -16.69 3.88
N VAL A 261 9.57 -17.91 3.96
CA VAL A 261 8.16 -18.26 3.77
C VAL A 261 7.50 -18.65 5.08
N PRO A 262 6.20 -18.36 5.25
CA PRO A 262 5.28 -17.74 4.29
C PRO A 262 5.24 -16.21 4.32
N HIS A 263 5.93 -15.53 5.28
CA HIS A 263 5.70 -14.12 5.60
C HIS A 263 6.98 -13.27 5.60
N ASP A 264 8.11 -13.84 6.05
CA ASP A 264 9.33 -13.11 6.43
C ASP A 264 10.18 -12.64 5.24
N TRP A 265 9.83 -13.07 4.02
CA TRP A 265 10.38 -12.58 2.76
C TRP A 265 10.35 -11.04 2.64
N ARG A 266 9.46 -10.37 3.37
CA ARG A 266 9.35 -8.90 3.40
C ARG A 266 10.63 -8.22 3.86
N GLY A 267 11.38 -8.86 4.74
CA GLY A 267 12.64 -8.35 5.28
C GLY A 267 13.82 -8.38 4.30
N PHE A 268 13.67 -9.02 3.13
CA PHE A 268 14.78 -9.26 2.20
C PHE A 268 14.63 -8.45 0.91
N PHE A 269 15.70 -7.77 0.50
CA PHE A 269 15.71 -6.92 -0.69
C PHE A 269 15.31 -7.62 -2.00
N ASP A 270 15.56 -8.93 -2.11
CA ASP A 270 15.27 -9.70 -3.32
C ASP A 270 13.80 -10.10 -3.43
N PHE A 271 13.06 -10.09 -2.33
CA PHE A 271 11.71 -10.62 -2.28
C PHE A 271 10.66 -9.59 -1.89
N GLY A 272 11.03 -8.61 -1.05
CA GLY A 272 10.11 -7.63 -0.51
C GLY A 272 10.67 -6.22 -0.53
N THR A 273 9.90 -5.30 0.04
CA THR A 273 10.17 -3.88 0.11
C THR A 273 10.30 -3.36 1.55
N GLY A 274 10.38 -4.28 2.54
CA GLY A 274 10.44 -3.93 3.95
C GLY A 274 9.21 -3.17 4.44
N SER A 275 9.35 -2.49 5.55
CA SER A 275 8.29 -1.64 6.12
C SER A 275 7.91 -0.47 5.21
N LEU A 276 8.84 -0.02 4.37
CA LEU A 276 8.59 1.04 3.40
C LEU A 276 7.45 0.68 2.43
N GLY A 277 7.49 -0.47 1.79
CA GLY A 277 6.40 -0.94 0.93
C GLY A 277 5.23 -1.53 1.70
N ASP A 278 5.45 -2.14 2.86
CA ASP A 278 4.38 -2.76 3.64
C ASP A 278 3.53 -1.72 4.38
N ALA A 279 4.13 -0.75 5.06
CA ALA A 279 3.45 0.21 5.93
C ALA A 279 3.40 1.63 5.37
N ALA A 280 4.50 2.18 4.80
CA ALA A 280 4.51 3.55 4.29
C ALA A 280 3.50 3.75 3.16
N ILE A 281 3.28 2.74 2.32
CA ILE A 281 2.27 2.76 1.25
C ILE A 281 0.83 2.98 1.79
N HIS A 282 0.59 2.70 3.07
CA HIS A 282 -0.66 2.99 3.74
C HIS A 282 -0.61 4.37 4.43
N ALA A 283 0.40 4.58 5.28
CA ALA A 283 0.52 5.79 6.10
C ALA A 283 0.66 7.08 5.27
N LEU A 284 1.38 7.01 4.15
CA LEU A 284 1.59 8.14 3.24
C LEU A 284 0.48 8.31 2.18
N GLY A 285 -0.52 7.44 2.14
CA GLY A 285 -1.61 7.50 1.17
C GLY A 285 -2.29 8.86 1.08
N PRO A 286 -2.82 9.43 2.20
CA PRO A 286 -3.44 10.74 2.20
C PRO A 286 -2.50 11.85 1.73
N ALA A 287 -1.25 11.88 2.20
CA ALA A 287 -0.25 12.84 1.76
C ALA A 287 0.07 12.71 0.26
N ASN A 288 0.23 11.47 -0.23
CA ASN A 288 0.48 11.21 -1.65
C ASN A 288 -0.61 11.80 -2.54
N GLN A 289 -1.89 11.57 -2.21
CA GLN A 289 -3.00 12.09 -2.99
C GLN A 289 -3.16 13.60 -2.81
N ALA A 290 -3.18 14.10 -1.58
CA ALA A 290 -3.45 15.49 -1.29
C ALA A 290 -2.38 16.43 -1.84
N LEU A 291 -1.12 16.02 -1.78
CA LEU A 291 0.03 16.84 -2.21
C LEU A 291 0.50 16.51 -3.63
N GLY A 292 -0.12 15.57 -4.32
CA GLY A 292 0.25 15.19 -5.69
C GLY A 292 1.68 14.66 -5.82
N LEU A 293 2.11 13.82 -4.87
CA LEU A 293 3.47 13.29 -4.85
C LEU A 293 3.66 12.26 -5.97
N ARG A 294 4.64 12.49 -6.87
CA ARG A 294 4.94 11.58 -7.97
C ARG A 294 6.44 11.41 -8.18
N ASP A 295 7.12 12.52 -8.45
CA ASP A 295 8.47 12.56 -8.97
C ASP A 295 9.39 13.25 -7.96
N PRO A 296 9.98 12.51 -7.00
CA PRO A 296 10.95 13.11 -6.11
C PRO A 296 12.20 13.54 -6.90
N ILE A 297 12.82 14.63 -6.47
CA ILE A 297 14.10 15.11 -7.03
C ILE A 297 15.30 14.49 -6.30
N ALA A 298 15.07 13.92 -5.13
CA ALA A 298 16.10 13.21 -4.38
C ALA A 298 15.49 12.24 -3.37
N VAL A 299 16.28 11.24 -2.99
CA VAL A 299 16.01 10.34 -1.87
C VAL A 299 17.28 10.11 -1.06
N GLU A 300 17.17 10.01 0.25
CA GLU A 300 18.28 9.83 1.16
C GLU A 300 17.94 8.89 2.30
N CYS A 301 18.82 7.95 2.61
CA CYS A 301 18.83 7.27 3.89
C CYS A 301 19.59 8.12 4.89
N VAL A 302 18.86 8.98 5.62
CA VAL A 302 19.43 9.97 6.57
C VAL A 302 20.10 9.25 7.74
N ARG A 303 19.48 8.15 8.20
CA ARG A 303 20.00 7.34 9.31
C ARG A 303 19.54 5.88 9.15
N ALA A 304 20.44 4.95 9.39
CA ALA A 304 20.14 3.54 9.53
C ALA A 304 21.00 2.91 10.61
N ARG A 305 20.45 1.93 11.33
CA ARG A 305 21.17 1.14 12.32
C ARG A 305 21.05 -0.35 12.02
N GLN A 306 22.13 -1.08 12.28
CA GLN A 306 22.20 -2.51 11.98
C GLN A 306 21.78 -2.80 10.54
N THR A 307 22.67 -2.49 9.60
CA THR A 307 22.46 -2.70 8.17
C THR A 307 22.93 -4.10 7.75
N SER A 308 22.37 -4.62 6.68
CA SER A 308 22.73 -5.88 6.05
C SER A 308 22.84 -5.70 4.55
N SER A 309 23.61 -6.55 3.87
CA SER A 309 23.73 -6.53 2.40
C SER A 309 22.52 -7.12 1.67
N PHE A 310 21.68 -7.89 2.37
CA PHE A 310 20.56 -8.61 1.75
C PHE A 310 19.21 -8.41 2.46
N SER A 311 19.19 -7.81 3.66
CA SER A 311 17.97 -7.50 4.39
C SER A 311 17.89 -6.03 4.77
N TYR A 312 16.67 -5.55 5.03
CA TYR A 312 16.43 -4.18 5.46
C TYR A 312 17.06 -3.90 6.83
N PRO A 313 17.47 -2.64 7.11
CA PRO A 313 18.05 -2.26 8.39
C PRO A 313 17.03 -2.38 9.53
N LEU A 314 17.51 -2.57 10.77
CA LEU A 314 16.64 -2.67 11.95
C LEU A 314 15.88 -1.37 12.19
N TYR A 315 16.58 -0.24 12.09
CA TYR A 315 16.01 1.11 12.19
C TYR A 315 16.42 1.92 10.98
N SER A 316 15.51 2.77 10.50
CA SER A 316 15.85 3.70 9.43
C SER A 316 15.02 4.99 9.45
N LEU A 317 15.64 6.05 8.94
CA LEU A 317 15.01 7.30 8.56
C LEU A 317 15.34 7.61 7.11
N LEU A 318 14.33 7.57 6.26
CA LEU A 318 14.42 8.02 4.86
C LEU A 318 13.86 9.42 4.71
N ARG A 319 14.38 10.16 3.71
CA ARG A 319 13.87 11.44 3.27
C ARG A 319 13.69 11.43 1.75
N PHE A 320 12.56 11.90 1.29
CA PHE A 320 12.26 12.15 -0.12
C PHE A 320 12.00 13.64 -0.30
N ASP A 321 12.68 14.27 -1.24
CA ASP A 321 12.48 15.69 -1.57
C ASP A 321 11.69 15.82 -2.87
N PHE A 322 10.64 16.63 -2.85
CA PHE A 322 9.82 16.94 -4.01
C PHE A 322 9.90 18.42 -4.34
N ALA A 323 10.03 18.76 -5.62
CA ALA A 323 9.98 20.13 -6.09
C ALA A 323 8.60 20.77 -5.89
N ALA A 324 8.47 22.05 -6.11
CA ALA A 324 7.16 22.73 -6.15
C ALA A 324 6.25 22.10 -7.21
N ARG A 325 4.95 21.96 -6.90
CA ARG A 325 3.95 21.29 -7.74
C ARG A 325 2.72 22.20 -7.88
N GLY A 326 2.51 22.77 -9.05
CA GLY A 326 1.47 23.79 -9.24
C GLY A 326 1.62 24.92 -8.24
N ASN A 327 0.59 25.15 -7.42
CA ASN A 327 0.59 26.17 -6.36
C ASN A 327 1.14 25.66 -5.01
N MET A 328 1.58 24.39 -4.94
CA MET A 328 2.12 23.80 -3.72
C MET A 328 3.63 24.03 -3.63
N PRO A 329 4.17 24.39 -2.45
CA PRO A 329 5.61 24.55 -2.25
C PRO A 329 6.35 23.22 -2.39
N PRO A 330 7.71 23.26 -2.44
CA PRO A 330 8.51 22.06 -2.22
C PRO A 330 8.14 21.39 -0.90
N VAL A 331 8.22 20.05 -0.85
CA VAL A 331 7.93 19.28 0.36
C VAL A 331 8.96 18.18 0.56
N SER A 332 9.37 17.99 1.81
CA SER A 332 10.17 16.85 2.25
C SER A 332 9.29 15.83 2.95
N VAL A 333 9.39 14.56 2.54
CA VAL A 333 8.66 13.44 3.15
C VAL A 333 9.65 12.56 3.89
N TYR A 334 9.39 12.33 5.17
CA TYR A 334 10.21 11.53 6.06
C TYR A 334 9.50 10.22 6.40
N TRP A 335 10.21 9.12 6.30
CA TRP A 335 9.73 7.79 6.70
C TRP A 335 10.58 7.24 7.84
N TYR A 336 9.95 6.97 8.96
CA TYR A 336 10.56 6.41 10.17
C TYR A 336 10.15 4.94 10.34
N ASP A 337 11.08 4.03 10.14
CA ASP A 337 10.94 2.64 10.56
C ASP A 337 11.65 2.50 11.92
N THR A 338 10.87 2.52 12.99
CA THR A 338 11.44 2.57 14.34
C THR A 338 11.72 1.20 14.92
N ALA A 339 11.21 0.12 14.31
CA ALA A 339 11.38 -1.27 14.73
C ALA A 339 11.19 -1.49 16.24
N ARG A 340 10.40 -0.65 16.90
CA ARG A 340 10.19 -0.68 18.36
C ARG A 340 11.48 -0.50 19.17
N THR A 341 12.39 0.32 18.69
CA THR A 341 13.66 0.58 19.39
C THR A 341 13.45 1.09 20.82
N GLY A 342 12.27 1.61 21.15
CA GLY A 342 11.96 2.21 22.44
C GLY A 342 12.70 3.54 22.69
N ASN A 343 13.52 3.99 21.74
CA ASN A 343 14.25 5.25 21.84
C ASN A 343 13.38 6.40 21.31
N PRO A 344 13.01 7.39 22.13
CA PRO A 344 12.22 8.54 21.69
C PRO A 344 12.83 9.29 20.50
N ASP A 345 14.16 9.39 20.41
CA ASP A 345 14.87 10.08 19.31
C ASP A 345 14.68 9.42 17.93
N ASP A 346 14.09 8.24 17.89
CA ASP A 346 13.79 7.53 16.64
C ASP A 346 12.43 7.92 16.06
N TYR A 347 11.69 8.79 16.75
CA TYR A 347 10.37 9.27 16.33
C TYR A 347 10.41 10.76 15.96
N TYR A 348 9.40 11.21 15.28
CA TYR A 348 9.18 12.61 15.00
C TYR A 348 8.51 13.30 16.22
N HIS A 349 9.07 14.42 16.63
CA HIS A 349 8.56 15.26 17.72
C HIS A 349 8.16 16.62 17.16
N PRO A 350 6.88 16.85 16.83
CA PRO A 350 6.43 18.13 16.32
C PRO A 350 6.45 19.20 17.43
N LYS A 351 7.03 20.35 17.12
CA LYS A 351 7.12 21.47 18.07
C LYS A 351 5.75 22.01 18.43
N GLY A 352 5.52 22.26 19.73
CA GLY A 352 4.27 22.81 20.24
C GLY A 352 3.13 21.80 20.32
N LEU A 353 3.41 20.52 20.16
CA LEU A 353 2.44 19.43 20.30
C LEU A 353 2.86 18.42 21.41
N GLU A 354 3.71 18.83 22.34
CA GLU A 354 4.29 17.94 23.37
C GLU A 354 3.23 17.38 24.32
N ASN A 355 2.09 18.07 24.45
CA ASN A 355 0.98 17.66 25.31
C ASN A 355 -0.24 17.13 24.53
N GLU A 356 -0.13 17.05 23.20
CA GLU A 356 -1.21 16.53 22.36
C GLU A 356 -1.30 15.00 22.43
N VAL A 357 -2.51 14.50 22.26
CA VAL A 357 -2.80 13.08 22.19
C VAL A 357 -3.63 12.80 20.94
N LEU A 358 -3.25 11.79 20.18
CA LEU A 358 -4.07 11.36 19.04
C LEU A 358 -5.31 10.64 19.57
N LEU A 359 -6.47 11.13 19.15
CA LEU A 359 -7.75 10.55 19.52
C LEU A 359 -7.91 9.16 18.92
N PRO A 360 -8.63 8.27 19.62
CA PRO A 360 -9.07 7.01 19.04
C PRO A 360 -9.78 7.22 17.70
N ARG A 361 -9.71 6.21 16.84
CA ARG A 361 -10.28 6.24 15.48
C ARG A 361 -11.74 6.67 15.45
N GLU A 362 -12.54 6.19 16.39
CA GLU A 362 -13.96 6.48 16.54
C GLU A 362 -14.29 7.93 16.94
N ASN A 363 -13.33 8.65 17.48
CA ASN A 363 -13.50 10.02 17.99
C ASN A 363 -12.81 11.07 17.12
N ASN A 364 -12.30 10.70 15.94
CA ASN A 364 -11.61 11.61 15.04
C ASN A 364 -12.55 12.29 14.04
N LEU A 365 -12.01 13.26 13.27
CA LEU A 365 -12.78 14.06 12.32
C LEU A 365 -13.48 13.22 11.23
N ALA A 366 -12.87 12.10 10.80
CA ALA A 366 -13.46 11.25 9.76
C ALA A 366 -14.77 10.59 10.21
N ALA A 367 -14.95 10.36 11.53
CA ALA A 367 -16.17 9.77 12.09
C ALA A 367 -17.30 10.79 12.26
N ARG A 368 -17.00 12.09 12.21
CA ARG A 368 -18.00 13.16 12.45
C ARG A 368 -18.99 13.26 11.28
N GLY A 369 -20.16 12.65 11.44
CA GLY A 369 -21.30 12.81 10.52
C GLY A 369 -21.15 12.15 9.14
N ARG A 370 -20.12 11.36 8.93
CA ARG A 370 -19.87 10.65 7.66
C ARG A 370 -19.75 9.15 7.92
N PRO A 371 -20.66 8.33 7.39
CA PRO A 371 -20.53 6.88 7.52
C PRO A 371 -19.30 6.42 6.74
N ASP A 372 -18.44 5.62 7.38
CA ASP A 372 -17.33 4.96 6.72
C ASP A 372 -17.82 3.77 5.90
N ILE A 373 -18.34 4.05 4.71
CA ILE A 373 -18.78 3.04 3.74
C ILE A 373 -17.62 2.41 2.96
N GLY A 374 -16.44 3.00 3.07
CA GLY A 374 -15.21 2.47 2.43
C GLY A 374 -14.56 1.32 3.21
N SER A 375 -14.91 1.11 4.48
CA SER A 375 -14.42 -0.02 5.25
C SER A 375 -15.21 -1.28 4.89
N ASP A 376 -14.63 -2.17 4.11
CA ASP A 376 -15.15 -3.53 4.01
C ASP A 376 -15.08 -4.17 5.40
N ARG A 377 -16.21 -4.70 5.91
CA ARG A 377 -16.27 -5.37 7.23
C ARG A 377 -15.25 -6.50 7.33
N ALA A 378 -14.91 -7.15 6.21
CA ALA A 378 -13.84 -8.13 6.11
C ALA A 378 -12.46 -7.56 6.49
N TRP A 379 -12.32 -6.24 6.47
CA TRP A 379 -11.09 -5.53 6.80
C TRP A 379 -11.03 -5.01 8.25
N SER A 380 -12.13 -4.99 8.99
CA SER A 380 -12.20 -4.45 10.37
C SER A 380 -11.36 -5.20 11.40
N GLY A 381 -10.54 -6.17 10.97
CA GLY A 381 -9.71 -6.98 11.87
C GLY A 381 -10.49 -7.93 12.75
N ARG A 382 -11.81 -7.92 12.69
CA ARG A 382 -12.59 -8.96 13.33
C ARG A 382 -12.47 -10.23 12.51
N PRO A 383 -12.08 -11.36 13.11
CA PRO A 383 -12.24 -12.66 12.47
C PRO A 383 -13.69 -12.75 11.96
N LEU A 384 -13.86 -13.17 10.71
CA LEU A 384 -15.20 -13.54 10.24
C LEU A 384 -15.77 -14.56 11.24
N PRO A 385 -17.06 -14.44 11.64
CA PRO A 385 -17.65 -15.41 12.53
C PRO A 385 -17.47 -16.83 11.96
N PRO A 386 -17.30 -17.86 12.79
CA PRO A 386 -17.09 -19.24 12.34
C PRO A 386 -18.11 -19.72 11.30
N SER A 387 -19.32 -19.19 11.33
CA SER A 387 -20.39 -19.43 10.35
C SER A 387 -20.07 -18.89 8.95
N GLU A 388 -19.20 -17.87 8.82
CA GLU A 388 -18.78 -17.30 7.54
C GLU A 388 -17.44 -17.88 7.04
N LEU A 389 -16.71 -18.61 7.91
CA LEU A 389 -15.44 -19.26 7.61
C LEU A 389 -15.57 -20.71 7.12
N GLY A 390 -16.80 -21.20 6.90
CA GLY A 390 -17.00 -22.57 6.38
C GLY A 390 -16.51 -23.66 7.31
N GLY A 391 -16.70 -23.53 8.63
CA GLY A 391 -16.49 -24.60 9.61
C GLY A 391 -15.03 -24.93 9.96
N ALA A 392 -14.05 -24.20 9.49
CA ALA A 392 -12.66 -24.33 9.94
C ALA A 392 -12.50 -23.59 11.27
N THR A 393 -12.60 -24.33 12.38
CA THR A 393 -12.45 -23.82 13.76
C THR A 393 -11.01 -23.53 14.16
N THR A 394 -10.05 -23.71 13.28
CA THR A 394 -8.68 -23.28 13.49
C THR A 394 -8.51 -21.91 12.85
N PRO A 395 -7.98 -20.89 13.56
CA PRO A 395 -7.56 -19.68 12.90
C PRO A 395 -6.53 -20.10 11.85
N LEU A 396 -6.94 -20.04 10.58
CA LEU A 396 -5.97 -20.10 9.50
C LEU A 396 -4.93 -19.05 9.84
N GLY A 397 -3.67 -19.44 9.96
CA GLY A 397 -2.54 -18.63 10.39
C GLY A 397 -2.31 -17.32 9.63
N GLY A 398 -3.35 -16.51 9.52
CA GLY A 398 -3.23 -15.09 9.51
C GLY A 398 -2.67 -14.78 10.89
N ALA A 399 -1.46 -14.24 10.96
CA ALA A 399 -0.97 -13.62 12.16
C ALA A 399 -2.18 -12.95 12.81
N PRO A 400 -2.52 -13.24 14.08
CA PRO A 400 -3.58 -12.51 14.73
C PRO A 400 -3.26 -11.07 14.38
N GLN A 401 -4.20 -10.40 13.67
CA GLN A 401 -4.01 -8.98 13.41
C GLN A 401 -3.72 -8.49 14.78
N THR A 402 -2.46 -8.19 14.99
CA THR A 402 -2.00 -7.74 16.28
C THR A 402 -3.00 -6.66 16.62
N GLN A 403 -3.95 -6.96 17.54
CA GLN A 403 -4.36 -5.90 18.43
C GLN A 403 -3.07 -5.14 18.59
N HIS A 404 -3.01 -3.89 18.11
CA HIS A 404 -1.84 -3.06 18.29
C HIS A 404 -1.38 -3.36 19.69
N ARG A 405 -0.43 -4.29 19.82
CA ARG A 405 0.23 -4.52 21.07
C ARG A 405 0.96 -3.22 21.25
N THR A 406 0.34 -2.38 22.01
CA THR A 406 0.93 -1.25 22.65
C THR A 406 2.06 -1.79 23.55
N GLY A 407 3.14 -2.21 22.94
CA GLY A 407 4.44 -1.94 23.54
C GLY A 407 4.42 -0.43 23.52
N GLY A 408 4.12 0.20 24.67
CA GLY A 408 3.82 1.59 24.72
C GLY A 408 4.91 2.36 24.01
N ALA A 409 4.54 3.32 23.15
CA ALA A 409 5.51 4.26 22.67
C ALA A 409 6.25 4.84 23.86
N PRO A 410 7.51 5.20 23.69
CA PRO A 410 8.21 5.97 24.69
C PRO A 410 7.36 7.16 25.12
N PRO A 411 7.38 7.58 26.38
CA PRO A 411 6.70 8.79 26.83
C PRO A 411 7.05 9.98 25.93
N GLY A 412 6.06 10.80 25.55
CA GLY A 412 6.24 11.99 24.73
C GLY A 412 6.23 11.74 23.21
N VAL A 413 6.01 10.52 22.75
CA VAL A 413 5.81 10.22 21.31
C VAL A 413 4.35 10.36 20.93
N LEU A 414 4.04 11.35 20.07
CA LEU A 414 2.69 11.61 19.62
C LEU A 414 2.20 10.55 18.60
N LEU A 415 3.03 10.21 17.62
CA LEU A 415 2.68 9.33 16.51
C LEU A 415 3.49 8.04 16.52
N GLN A 416 2.82 6.88 16.59
CA GLN A 416 3.42 5.55 16.54
C GLN A 416 3.22 4.83 15.22
N ASP A 417 2.12 5.12 14.53
CA ASP A 417 1.75 4.54 13.24
C ASP A 417 0.82 5.50 12.49
N GLY A 418 1.18 5.87 11.27
CA GLY A 418 0.46 6.85 10.46
C GLY A 418 1.34 8.01 9.98
N SER A 419 0.79 9.20 9.81
CA SER A 419 1.54 10.37 9.35
C SER A 419 1.07 11.69 9.99
N ILE A 420 2.01 12.66 10.08
CA ILE A 420 1.75 14.07 10.41
C ILE A 420 2.20 14.92 9.24
N LEU A 421 1.29 15.75 8.73
CA LEU A 421 1.55 16.77 7.72
C LEU A 421 1.74 18.10 8.41
N VAL A 422 2.85 18.79 8.13
CA VAL A 422 3.26 20.05 8.73
C VAL A 422 2.93 21.19 7.78
N GLY A 423 1.90 21.94 8.12
CA GLY A 423 1.51 23.14 7.40
C GLY A 423 1.93 24.39 8.15
N ASN A 424 1.99 25.54 7.43
CA ASN A 424 2.36 26.82 8.04
C ASN A 424 1.25 27.45 8.90
N LYS A 425 0.07 26.81 8.96
CA LYS A 425 -1.05 27.24 9.81
C LYS A 425 -1.47 26.19 10.84
N GLY A 426 -0.91 24.99 10.83
CA GLY A 426 -1.27 23.90 11.74
C GLY A 426 -0.80 22.56 11.21
N TYR A 427 -1.22 21.51 11.90
CA TYR A 427 -0.83 20.14 11.57
C TYR A 427 -2.08 19.30 11.27
N LEU A 428 -1.92 18.31 10.41
CA LEU A 428 -2.92 17.27 10.20
C LEU A 428 -2.27 15.91 10.46
N ALA A 429 -2.80 15.18 11.44
CA ALA A 429 -2.39 13.81 11.72
C ALA A 429 -3.35 12.81 11.09
N THR A 430 -2.80 11.73 10.53
CA THR A 430 -3.54 10.54 10.16
C THR A 430 -3.01 9.34 10.92
N VAL A 431 -3.88 8.43 11.34
CA VAL A 431 -3.45 7.24 12.09
C VAL A 431 -3.67 5.97 11.26
N GLY A 432 -2.82 4.99 11.50
CA GLY A 432 -2.89 3.71 10.82
C GLY A 432 -2.78 3.85 9.30
N ARG A 433 -3.82 3.44 8.59
CA ARG A 433 -3.89 3.44 7.12
C ARG A 433 -4.63 4.64 6.55
N GLY A 434 -4.66 5.75 7.28
CA GLY A 434 -5.43 6.93 6.92
C GLY A 434 -6.89 6.85 7.35
N GLU A 435 -7.22 5.97 8.31
CA GLU A 435 -8.59 5.83 8.81
C GLU A 435 -8.97 6.94 9.76
N GLY A 436 -8.03 7.35 10.63
CA GLY A 436 -8.23 8.46 11.56
C GLY A 436 -7.64 9.76 11.03
N VAL A 437 -8.32 10.87 11.27
CA VAL A 437 -7.87 12.22 10.87
C VAL A 437 -8.07 13.17 12.03
N GLN A 438 -7.05 13.95 12.37
CA GLN A 438 -7.10 14.94 13.43
C GLN A 438 -6.32 16.19 13.04
N LEU A 439 -6.90 17.37 13.28
CA LEU A 439 -6.21 18.66 13.19
C LEU A 439 -5.56 18.99 14.54
N LEU A 440 -4.34 19.53 14.52
CA LEU A 440 -3.56 19.83 15.72
C LEU A 440 -2.99 21.25 15.67
N PRO A 441 -2.83 21.93 16.83
CA PRO A 441 -3.23 21.49 18.16
C PRO A 441 -4.75 21.38 18.30
N ALA A 442 -5.24 20.38 19.05
CA ALA A 442 -6.67 20.04 19.08
C ALA A 442 -7.58 21.20 19.55
N ALA A 443 -7.14 21.95 20.56
CA ALA A 443 -7.90 23.09 21.11
C ALA A 443 -8.25 24.17 20.06
N ARG A 444 -7.44 24.32 19.02
CA ARG A 444 -7.70 25.29 17.94
C ARG A 444 -8.87 24.86 17.03
N TRP A 445 -9.20 23.59 17.02
CA TRP A 445 -10.10 22.98 16.04
C TRP A 445 -11.34 22.33 16.67
N GLU A 446 -11.68 22.70 17.91
CA GLU A 446 -12.82 22.12 18.64
C GLU A 446 -14.15 22.29 17.87
N ASP A 447 -14.40 23.48 17.33
CA ASP A 447 -15.61 23.82 16.58
C ASP A 447 -15.45 23.67 15.06
N TYR A 448 -14.41 22.94 14.60
CA TYR A 448 -14.13 22.81 13.19
C TYR A 448 -15.24 22.05 12.44
N THR A 449 -15.73 22.68 11.39
CA THR A 449 -16.70 22.07 10.48
C THR A 449 -15.98 21.54 9.23
N LEU A 450 -16.17 20.27 8.93
CA LEU A 450 -15.57 19.63 7.76
C LEU A 450 -15.98 20.33 6.46
N PRO A 451 -15.07 20.46 5.49
CA PRO A 451 -15.39 20.98 4.17
C PRO A 451 -16.40 20.06 3.45
N ALA A 452 -17.12 20.62 2.49
CA ALA A 452 -18.02 19.82 1.66
C ALA A 452 -17.26 18.69 0.95
N PRO A 453 -17.83 17.47 0.87
CA PRO A 453 -17.21 16.35 0.14
C PRO A 453 -17.06 16.67 -1.35
N ILE A 454 -15.84 16.56 -1.87
CA ILE A 454 -15.55 16.76 -3.31
C ILE A 454 -14.99 15.50 -3.98
N LEU A 455 -14.41 14.59 -3.20
CA LEU A 455 -13.95 13.30 -3.72
C LEU A 455 -15.10 12.29 -3.79
N PRO A 456 -15.17 11.48 -4.85
CA PRO A 456 -16.09 10.34 -4.89
C PRO A 456 -15.84 9.39 -3.71
N ARG A 457 -16.92 8.95 -3.07
CA ARG A 457 -16.86 7.95 -1.99
C ARG A 457 -16.83 6.54 -2.57
N SER A 458 -15.95 5.72 -2.02
CA SER A 458 -15.81 4.34 -2.46
C SER A 458 -16.97 3.49 -1.90
N PRO A 459 -17.53 2.57 -2.70
CA PRO A 459 -18.52 1.60 -2.19
C PRO A 459 -17.90 0.49 -1.34
N GLY A 460 -16.60 0.54 -1.07
CA GLY A 460 -15.77 -0.47 -0.47
C GLY A 460 -14.66 -0.88 -1.43
N HIS A 461 -13.47 -1.21 -0.88
CA HIS A 461 -12.26 -1.37 -1.69
C HIS A 461 -12.40 -2.44 -2.79
N TYR A 462 -12.92 -3.62 -2.46
CA TYR A 462 -13.14 -4.68 -3.46
C TYR A 462 -14.27 -4.35 -4.42
N ARG A 463 -15.36 -3.76 -3.94
CA ARG A 463 -16.49 -3.35 -4.78
C ARG A 463 -16.11 -2.26 -5.76
N ASP A 464 -15.19 -1.38 -5.38
CA ASP A 464 -14.62 -0.34 -6.24
C ASP A 464 -13.92 -0.96 -7.46
N TRP A 465 -13.10 -1.99 -7.23
CA TRP A 465 -12.46 -2.74 -8.30
C TRP A 465 -13.47 -3.55 -9.15
N LEU A 466 -14.41 -4.26 -8.52
CA LEU A 466 -15.44 -5.02 -9.24
C LEU A 466 -16.29 -4.11 -10.12
N ARG A 467 -16.64 -2.91 -9.63
CA ARG A 467 -17.33 -1.89 -10.43
C ARG A 467 -16.53 -1.52 -11.67
N ALA A 468 -15.24 -1.26 -11.52
CA ALA A 468 -14.35 -0.96 -12.63
C ALA A 468 -14.24 -2.13 -13.62
N CYS A 469 -14.13 -3.38 -13.15
CA CYS A 469 -14.13 -4.58 -13.99
C CYS A 469 -15.41 -4.75 -14.82
N LYS A 470 -16.53 -4.21 -14.34
CA LYS A 470 -17.83 -4.25 -15.01
C LYS A 470 -18.11 -3.00 -15.86
N GLY A 471 -17.07 -2.22 -16.19
CA GLY A 471 -17.16 -1.04 -17.07
C GLY A 471 -17.69 0.23 -16.40
N GLY A 472 -17.75 0.26 -15.06
CA GLY A 472 -18.07 1.45 -14.28
C GLY A 472 -16.87 2.39 -14.11
N GLU A 473 -16.96 3.29 -13.14
CA GLU A 473 -15.87 4.21 -12.80
C GLU A 473 -14.59 3.45 -12.43
N THR A 474 -13.44 4.05 -12.73
CA THR A 474 -12.15 3.49 -12.38
C THR A 474 -11.99 3.39 -10.87
N ALA A 475 -11.33 2.34 -10.41
CA ALA A 475 -11.07 2.14 -9.00
C ALA A 475 -10.14 3.23 -8.43
N CYS A 476 -10.34 3.60 -7.16
CA CYS A 476 -9.63 4.73 -6.52
C CYS A 476 -8.11 4.54 -6.45
N SER A 477 -7.63 3.29 -6.43
CA SER A 477 -6.20 2.94 -6.44
C SER A 477 -5.82 2.15 -7.71
N ASN A 478 -6.36 2.55 -8.87
CA ASN A 478 -5.95 1.99 -10.15
C ASN A 478 -4.46 2.26 -10.43
N PHE A 479 -3.86 1.55 -11.37
CA PHE A 479 -2.42 1.65 -11.60
C PHE A 479 -1.96 3.01 -12.13
N GLY A 480 -2.84 3.84 -12.69
CA GLY A 480 -2.55 5.25 -12.99
C GLY A 480 -2.30 6.11 -11.74
N VAL A 481 -2.86 5.70 -10.59
CA VAL A 481 -2.65 6.32 -9.27
C VAL A 481 -1.58 5.54 -8.48
N ALA A 482 -1.73 4.23 -8.38
CA ALA A 482 -0.89 3.37 -7.57
C ALA A 482 0.52 3.19 -8.13
N GLY A 483 0.68 3.19 -9.46
CA GLY A 483 1.97 3.00 -10.10
C GLY A 483 2.97 4.11 -9.79
N PRO A 484 2.68 5.39 -10.09
CA PRO A 484 3.55 6.50 -9.69
C PRO A 484 3.80 6.54 -8.17
N TYR A 485 2.83 6.16 -7.35
CA TYR A 485 2.98 6.08 -5.92
C TYR A 485 3.98 4.98 -5.50
N ALA A 486 3.82 3.77 -6.02
CA ALA A 486 4.75 2.67 -5.77
C ALA A 486 6.14 2.96 -6.33
N GLU A 487 6.23 3.67 -7.48
CA GLU A 487 7.49 4.04 -8.11
C GLU A 487 8.36 4.87 -7.16
N TRP A 488 7.83 5.99 -6.62
CA TRP A 488 8.66 6.82 -5.75
C TRP A 488 8.91 6.19 -4.38
N ILE A 489 7.97 5.42 -3.82
CA ILE A 489 8.18 4.67 -2.57
C ILE A 489 9.37 3.71 -2.73
N THR A 490 9.43 2.97 -3.83
CA THR A 490 10.46 1.95 -4.03
C THR A 490 11.86 2.53 -4.33
N LEU A 491 11.99 3.81 -4.69
CA LEU A 491 13.28 4.51 -4.70
C LEU A 491 13.94 4.51 -3.31
N GLY A 492 13.15 4.57 -2.24
CA GLY A 492 13.66 4.47 -0.88
C GLY A 492 14.34 3.14 -0.56
N ALA A 493 13.84 2.04 -1.15
CA ALA A 493 14.47 0.72 -1.00
C ALA A 493 15.91 0.69 -1.59
N ILE A 494 16.17 1.53 -2.59
CA ILE A 494 17.52 1.71 -3.16
C ILE A 494 18.38 2.53 -2.20
N ALA A 495 17.84 3.60 -1.63
CA ALA A 495 18.59 4.51 -0.76
C ALA A 495 19.20 3.83 0.48
N TYR A 496 18.58 2.75 0.98
CA TYR A 496 19.16 1.97 2.09
C TYR A 496 20.54 1.37 1.80
N ARG A 497 20.90 1.21 0.52
CA ARG A 497 22.16 0.59 0.08
C ARG A 497 23.31 1.58 -0.05
N PHE A 498 23.01 2.89 0.03
CA PHE A 498 23.98 3.95 -0.24
C PHE A 498 24.04 4.94 0.91
N LYS A 499 25.20 5.61 1.05
CA LYS A 499 25.36 6.73 1.98
C LYS A 499 25.11 8.04 1.23
N GLY A 500 24.45 8.98 1.94
CA GLY A 500 24.18 10.32 1.42
C GLY A 500 22.98 10.39 0.46
N LYS A 501 22.76 11.59 -0.03
CA LYS A 501 21.63 11.93 -0.88
C LYS A 501 21.84 11.36 -2.31
N LEU A 502 20.85 10.66 -2.81
CA LEU A 502 20.75 10.25 -4.21
C LEU A 502 19.85 11.25 -4.96
N GLU A 503 20.41 11.99 -5.90
CA GLU A 503 19.67 12.91 -6.76
C GLU A 503 19.02 12.13 -7.90
N TYR A 504 17.71 12.33 -8.10
CA TYR A 504 16.92 11.57 -9.08
C TYR A 504 16.34 12.48 -10.15
N ASP A 505 16.63 12.16 -11.40
CA ASP A 505 15.98 12.74 -12.57
C ASP A 505 14.84 11.83 -13.01
N ALA A 506 13.61 12.25 -12.69
CA ALA A 506 12.42 11.49 -13.00
C ALA A 506 12.14 11.41 -14.52
N GLN A 507 12.54 12.42 -15.30
CA GLN A 507 12.40 12.41 -16.75
C GLN A 507 13.38 11.43 -17.40
N ALA A 508 14.64 11.47 -16.99
CA ALA A 508 15.67 10.54 -17.44
C ALA A 508 15.57 9.17 -16.75
N ARG A 509 14.76 9.09 -15.68
CA ARG A 509 14.49 7.86 -14.90
C ARG A 509 15.77 7.25 -14.32
N ARG A 510 16.63 8.08 -13.74
CA ARG A 510 17.94 7.66 -13.21
C ARG A 510 18.42 8.56 -12.08
N PHE A 511 19.27 7.99 -11.25
CA PHE A 511 20.10 8.76 -10.32
C PHE A 511 21.23 9.44 -11.09
N THR A 512 21.44 10.74 -10.84
CA THR A 512 22.40 11.56 -11.58
C THR A 512 23.77 11.62 -10.93
N ASN A 513 23.81 11.55 -9.59
CA ASN A 513 25.03 11.67 -8.80
C ASN A 513 25.62 10.32 -8.34
N ASN A 514 24.93 9.19 -8.59
CA ASN A 514 25.41 7.85 -8.25
C ASN A 514 25.03 6.82 -9.33
N PRO A 515 25.93 6.54 -10.29
CA PRO A 515 25.66 5.57 -11.36
C PRO A 515 25.41 4.14 -10.88
N GLU A 516 25.99 3.73 -9.74
CA GLU A 516 25.80 2.38 -9.20
C GLU A 516 24.38 2.18 -8.70
N ALA A 517 23.75 3.21 -8.13
CA ALA A 517 22.36 3.14 -7.66
C ALA A 517 21.38 2.79 -8.80
N ASN A 518 21.71 3.12 -10.04
CA ASN A 518 20.87 2.83 -11.20
C ASN A 518 20.72 1.34 -11.50
N ARG A 519 21.62 0.49 -11.02
CA ARG A 519 21.54 -0.97 -11.19
C ARG A 519 20.34 -1.56 -10.44
N TYR A 520 19.83 -0.87 -9.41
CA TYR A 520 18.72 -1.33 -8.57
C TYR A 520 17.36 -0.78 -9.01
N LEU A 521 17.31 0.10 -10.01
CA LEU A 521 16.05 0.62 -10.56
C LEU A 521 15.22 -0.47 -11.23
N LYS A 522 15.88 -1.42 -11.87
CA LYS A 522 15.29 -2.57 -12.53
C LYS A 522 15.80 -3.86 -11.88
N PRO A 523 14.95 -4.87 -11.64
CA PRO A 523 15.41 -6.14 -11.07
C PRO A 523 16.23 -6.93 -12.09
N GLU A 524 17.19 -7.71 -11.58
CA GLU A 524 17.81 -8.77 -12.36
C GLU A 524 16.85 -9.95 -12.41
N PHE A 525 16.36 -10.29 -13.59
CA PHE A 525 15.44 -11.42 -13.76
C PHE A 525 16.19 -12.73 -13.94
N ARG A 526 15.69 -13.77 -13.31
CA ARG A 526 16.11 -15.13 -13.62
C ARG A 526 15.70 -15.49 -15.05
N LYS A 527 16.54 -16.27 -15.76
CA LYS A 527 16.30 -16.68 -17.13
C LYS A 527 14.92 -17.30 -17.33
N GLY A 528 14.16 -16.78 -18.29
CA GLY A 528 12.79 -17.21 -18.59
C GLY A 528 11.70 -16.50 -17.78
N TRP A 529 12.09 -15.50 -16.95
CA TRP A 529 11.17 -14.69 -16.17
C TRP A 529 11.24 -13.19 -16.52
N GLU A 530 11.98 -12.84 -17.57
CA GLU A 530 12.19 -11.47 -18.01
C GLU A 530 10.86 -10.84 -18.45
N LEU A 531 10.62 -9.61 -18.01
CA LEU A 531 9.44 -8.84 -18.39
C LEU A 531 9.75 -7.88 -19.54
N LYS A 532 8.82 -7.81 -20.49
CA LYS A 532 8.83 -6.88 -21.62
C LYS A 532 7.41 -6.40 -21.88
N LEU A 533 7.25 -5.11 -22.25
CA LEU A 533 5.97 -4.51 -22.63
C LEU A 533 5.94 -4.21 -24.15
#